data_dba31faa258159b6c4575397d2354adc
#
_entry.id   dba31faa258159b6c4575397d2354adc
#
_cell.length_a   1.000
_cell.length_b   1.000
_cell.length_c   1.000
_cell.angle_alpha   90.00
_cell.angle_beta   90.00
_cell.angle_gamma   90.00
#
_symmetry.space_group_name_H-M   'P 1'
#
loop_
_entity.id
_entity.type
_entity.pdbx_description
1 polymer ?
#
loop_
_entity_poly.entity_id
_entity_poly.type
_entity_poly.pdbx_seq_one_letter_code
_entity_poly.pdbx_strand_id
1 'polypeptide(L)'
;MTLKPQIISLASGSKANCTLVSSGNTHVLIDFGLSCKRVKSDLARFGINLCDVSAVFITHEHSDHVAGLPTFMKNYKIPVYITQPSYISYIRGKGFDCKNDFTVTDTDFCIDVGDLHIEAMPVRHDSAACVAFKISGGVSLGICTDAGKPTEELFEFFKNCENVITEANYDEAMLICGPYSQVLKYRIMGDSGHTSNTDCARFVSRLAKSGVKRVLLAHVSPENNTPDLALHEVSMEMRRTDAHLDFLAAAPREDCISMLS
;
A
#
# COMPACT_ATOMS: atom_id res chain seq x y z
N MET A 1 29.29 -0.33 -3.51
CA MET A 1 28.56 0.61 -2.62
C MET A 1 27.22 -0.02 -2.33
N THR A 2 26.89 -0.30 -1.08
CA THR A 2 25.54 -0.72 -0.70
C THR A 2 24.59 0.44 -0.95
N LEU A 3 23.52 0.19 -1.70
CA LEU A 3 22.48 1.18 -1.93
C LEU A 3 21.84 1.57 -0.57
N LYS A 4 21.57 2.87 -0.40
CA LYS A 4 20.82 3.33 0.78
C LYS A 4 19.43 2.70 0.76
N PRO A 5 18.82 2.44 1.92
CA PRO A 5 17.42 2.01 1.99
C PRO A 5 16.50 2.99 1.24
N GLN A 6 15.49 2.45 0.54
CA GLN A 6 14.53 3.25 -0.22
C GLN A 6 13.11 2.75 0.05
N ILE A 7 12.19 3.68 0.20
CA ILE A 7 10.74 3.46 0.24
C ILE A 7 10.14 4.44 -0.76
N ILE A 8 9.61 3.93 -1.87
CA ILE A 8 9.16 4.75 -3.00
C ILE A 8 7.79 4.26 -3.45
N SER A 9 6.78 5.10 -3.32
CA SER A 9 5.51 4.88 -4.02
C SER A 9 5.70 5.23 -5.48
N LEU A 10 5.54 4.26 -6.39
CA LEU A 10 5.62 4.46 -7.85
C LEU A 10 4.28 4.97 -8.40
N ALA A 11 3.19 4.60 -7.78
CA ALA A 11 1.84 5.11 -7.98
C ALA A 11 0.95 4.71 -6.81
N SER A 12 -0.07 5.52 -6.52
CA SER A 12 -1.06 5.17 -5.50
C SER A 12 -2.43 5.79 -5.79
N GLY A 13 -3.46 4.95 -5.88
CA GLY A 13 -4.85 5.33 -6.09
C GLY A 13 -5.65 4.28 -6.85
N SER A 14 -6.93 4.53 -7.05
CA SER A 14 -7.92 3.58 -7.62
C SER A 14 -7.65 3.11 -9.06
N LYS A 15 -6.58 3.57 -9.70
CA LYS A 15 -6.17 3.11 -11.03
C LYS A 15 -4.97 2.18 -10.99
N ALA A 16 -4.04 2.40 -10.08
CA ALA A 16 -2.85 1.57 -9.91
C ALA A 16 -2.14 1.86 -8.58
N ASN A 17 -1.68 0.79 -7.95
CA ASN A 17 -0.85 0.83 -6.75
C ASN A 17 0.42 0.02 -6.99
N CYS A 18 1.56 0.56 -6.61
CA CYS A 18 2.84 -0.12 -6.64
C CYS A 18 3.84 0.63 -5.76
N THR A 19 4.44 -0.06 -4.80
CA THR A 19 5.44 0.53 -3.90
C THR A 19 6.72 -0.29 -3.94
N LEU A 20 7.87 0.37 -4.12
CA LEU A 20 9.20 -0.21 -4.00
C LEU A 20 9.71 -0.05 -2.59
N VAL A 21 10.24 -1.15 -2.03
CA VAL A 21 11.00 -1.17 -0.77
C VAL A 21 12.34 -1.83 -1.03
N SER A 22 13.42 -1.15 -0.67
CA SER A 22 14.79 -1.64 -0.90
C SER A 22 15.65 -1.53 0.34
N SER A 23 16.49 -2.55 0.56
CA SER A 23 17.58 -2.56 1.55
C SER A 23 18.78 -3.28 0.92
N GLY A 24 19.92 -2.60 0.87
CA GLY A 24 21.09 -3.16 0.22
C GLY A 24 20.83 -3.55 -1.24
N ASN A 25 20.99 -4.82 -1.56
CA ASN A 25 20.73 -5.38 -2.90
C ASN A 25 19.36 -6.09 -2.97
N THR A 26 18.56 -6.01 -1.92
CA THR A 26 17.21 -6.62 -1.89
C THR A 26 16.17 -5.58 -2.27
N HIS A 27 15.38 -5.87 -3.29
CA HIS A 27 14.33 -5.00 -3.82
C HIS A 27 13.02 -5.77 -3.85
N VAL A 28 12.01 -5.30 -3.14
CA VAL A 28 10.66 -5.90 -3.18
C VAL A 28 9.66 -4.89 -3.68
N LEU A 29 8.64 -5.36 -4.41
CA LEU A 29 7.49 -4.57 -4.79
C LEU A 29 6.28 -5.01 -3.98
N ILE A 30 5.55 -4.04 -3.47
CA ILE A 30 4.22 -4.24 -2.88
C ILE A 30 3.21 -3.79 -3.91
N ASP A 31 2.40 -4.72 -4.36
CA ASP A 31 1.47 -4.63 -5.48
C ASP A 31 2.12 -4.37 -6.85
N PHE A 32 1.39 -4.68 -7.89
CA PHE A 32 1.83 -4.54 -9.29
C PHE A 32 0.67 -4.07 -10.18
N GLY A 33 0.00 -2.99 -9.78
CA GLY A 33 -1.12 -2.41 -10.52
C GLY A 33 -0.71 -1.69 -11.79
N LEU A 34 0.54 -1.21 -11.87
CA LEU A 34 1.12 -0.55 -13.03
C LEU A 34 1.50 -1.53 -14.14
N SER A 35 1.53 -1.06 -15.40
CA SER A 35 2.10 -1.86 -16.49
C SER A 35 3.59 -2.14 -16.29
N CYS A 36 4.07 -3.31 -16.72
CA CYS A 36 5.50 -3.64 -16.69
C CYS A 36 6.41 -2.56 -17.31
N LYS A 37 5.98 -1.93 -18.40
CA LYS A 37 6.72 -0.85 -19.06
C LYS A 37 6.87 0.33 -18.13
N ARG A 38 5.83 0.70 -17.40
CA ARG A 38 5.83 1.80 -16.46
C ARG A 38 6.70 1.49 -15.25
N VAL A 39 6.53 0.33 -14.60
CA VAL A 39 7.36 -0.10 -13.47
C VAL A 39 8.83 -0.10 -13.85
N LYS A 40 9.19 -0.68 -15.01
CA LYS A 40 10.58 -0.67 -15.52
C LYS A 40 11.15 0.75 -15.68
N SER A 41 10.36 1.66 -16.24
CA SER A 41 10.77 3.07 -16.42
C SER A 41 10.97 3.78 -15.09
N ASP A 42 10.06 3.57 -14.14
CA ASP A 42 10.10 4.23 -12.84
C ASP A 42 11.26 3.70 -11.98
N LEU A 43 11.47 2.39 -11.91
CA LEU A 43 12.60 1.79 -11.19
C LEU A 43 13.95 2.28 -11.73
N ALA A 44 14.09 2.45 -13.05
CA ALA A 44 15.32 2.97 -13.67
C ALA A 44 15.67 4.38 -13.20
N ARG A 45 14.69 5.22 -12.81
CA ARG A 45 14.94 6.56 -12.22
C ARG A 45 15.69 6.48 -10.88
N PHE A 46 15.60 5.33 -10.21
CA PHE A 46 16.23 5.05 -8.91
C PHE A 46 17.42 4.10 -9.03
N GLY A 47 17.89 3.82 -10.26
CA GLY A 47 19.04 2.98 -10.52
C GLY A 47 18.79 1.48 -10.38
N ILE A 48 17.53 1.04 -10.37
CA ILE A 48 17.13 -0.36 -10.20
C ILE A 48 16.57 -0.89 -11.52
N ASN A 49 16.99 -2.09 -11.93
CA ASN A 49 16.36 -2.78 -13.05
C ASN A 49 15.23 -3.68 -12.55
N LEU A 50 14.19 -3.84 -13.35
CA LEU A 50 13.07 -4.72 -12.98
C LEU A 50 13.49 -6.19 -12.77
N CYS A 51 14.55 -6.65 -13.43
CA CYS A 51 15.13 -7.98 -13.21
C CYS A 51 15.88 -8.14 -11.89
N ASP A 52 16.24 -7.03 -11.23
CA ASP A 52 16.90 -7.04 -9.92
C ASP A 52 15.91 -7.11 -8.75
N VAL A 53 14.59 -7.03 -9.05
CA VAL A 53 13.53 -7.22 -8.05
C VAL A 53 13.58 -8.65 -7.52
N SER A 54 13.63 -8.78 -6.21
CA SER A 54 13.78 -10.06 -5.50
C SER A 54 12.44 -10.78 -5.31
N ALA A 55 11.35 -10.02 -5.12
CA ALA A 55 10.00 -10.55 -4.95
C ALA A 55 8.94 -9.47 -5.16
N VAL A 56 7.70 -9.91 -5.43
CA VAL A 56 6.49 -9.09 -5.44
C VAL A 56 5.52 -9.65 -4.40
N PHE A 57 4.96 -8.80 -3.55
CA PHE A 57 3.94 -9.15 -2.57
C PHE A 57 2.63 -8.45 -2.92
N ILE A 58 1.55 -9.21 -2.96
CA ILE A 58 0.22 -8.70 -3.33
C ILE A 58 -0.63 -8.56 -2.09
N THR A 59 -1.18 -7.37 -1.87
CA THR A 59 -2.10 -7.08 -0.76
C THR A 59 -3.43 -7.79 -0.97
N HIS A 60 -4.01 -7.67 -2.18
CA HIS A 60 -5.26 -8.31 -2.58
C HIS A 60 -5.42 -8.31 -4.12
N GLU A 61 -6.48 -8.94 -4.61
CA GLU A 61 -6.66 -9.25 -6.03
C GLU A 61 -7.35 -8.17 -6.88
N HIS A 62 -7.70 -7.00 -6.35
CA HIS A 62 -8.32 -5.94 -7.14
C HIS A 62 -7.42 -5.48 -8.30
N SER A 63 -8.04 -5.06 -9.38
CA SER A 63 -7.34 -4.79 -10.65
C SER A 63 -6.24 -3.75 -10.55
N ASP A 64 -6.43 -2.74 -9.74
CA ASP A 64 -5.46 -1.66 -9.49
C ASP A 64 -4.25 -2.11 -8.68
N HIS A 65 -4.26 -3.33 -8.13
CA HIS A 65 -3.13 -3.96 -7.43
C HIS A 65 -2.44 -5.05 -8.27
N VAL A 66 -3.13 -5.62 -9.26
CA VAL A 66 -2.62 -6.80 -9.99
C VAL A 66 -2.63 -6.68 -11.52
N ALA A 67 -3.05 -5.54 -12.10
CA ALA A 67 -3.24 -5.41 -13.55
C ALA A 67 -1.97 -5.69 -14.37
N GLY A 68 -0.80 -5.39 -13.85
CA GLY A 68 0.48 -5.61 -14.52
C GLY A 68 1.04 -7.02 -14.42
N LEU A 69 0.53 -7.84 -13.47
CA LEU A 69 1.06 -9.18 -13.18
C LEU A 69 1.11 -10.12 -14.39
N PRO A 70 0.09 -10.21 -15.25
CA PRO A 70 0.13 -11.16 -16.37
C PRO A 70 1.33 -10.92 -17.29
N THR A 71 1.64 -9.66 -17.58
CA THR A 71 2.79 -9.30 -18.41
C THR A 71 4.11 -9.49 -17.65
N PHE A 72 4.13 -9.16 -16.36
CA PHE A 72 5.30 -9.35 -15.52
C PHE A 72 5.69 -10.83 -15.42
N MET A 73 4.78 -11.70 -15.01
CA MET A 73 5.01 -13.13 -14.80
C MET A 73 5.37 -13.87 -16.10
N LYS A 74 4.88 -13.40 -17.24
CA LYS A 74 5.27 -13.94 -18.55
C LYS A 74 6.74 -13.67 -18.86
N ASN A 75 7.28 -12.51 -18.46
CA ASN A 75 8.60 -12.06 -18.88
C ASN A 75 9.68 -12.23 -17.80
N TYR A 76 9.29 -12.35 -16.52
CA TYR A 76 10.21 -12.41 -15.37
C TYR A 76 9.89 -13.62 -14.52
N LYS A 77 10.92 -14.31 -14.04
CA LYS A 77 10.82 -15.47 -13.14
C LYS A 77 11.10 -15.06 -11.70
N ILE A 78 10.43 -14.00 -11.25
CA ILE A 78 10.53 -13.43 -9.91
C ILE A 78 9.36 -13.95 -9.09
N PRO A 79 9.55 -14.40 -7.83
CA PRO A 79 8.48 -14.89 -6.98
C PRO A 79 7.40 -13.82 -6.76
N VAL A 80 6.12 -14.23 -6.87
CA VAL A 80 4.95 -13.40 -6.56
C VAL A 80 4.19 -14.07 -5.41
N TYR A 81 4.17 -13.41 -4.26
CA TYR A 81 3.46 -13.86 -3.06
C TYR A 81 2.05 -13.30 -3.03
N ILE A 82 1.07 -14.17 -2.81
CA ILE A 82 -0.35 -13.81 -2.76
C ILE A 82 -1.08 -14.72 -1.77
N THR A 83 -2.05 -14.20 -1.03
CA THR A 83 -2.85 -15.01 -0.12
C THR A 83 -3.73 -16.01 -0.88
N GLN A 84 -4.00 -17.15 -0.27
CA GLN A 84 -4.81 -18.20 -0.91
C GLN A 84 -6.20 -17.73 -1.36
N PRO A 85 -6.99 -16.97 -0.58
CA PRO A 85 -8.28 -16.48 -1.05
C PRO A 85 -8.14 -15.51 -2.24
N SER A 86 -7.19 -14.58 -2.19
CA SER A 86 -6.94 -13.63 -3.28
C SER A 86 -6.45 -14.33 -4.55
N TYR A 87 -5.59 -15.35 -4.42
CA TYR A 87 -5.18 -16.18 -5.54
C TYR A 87 -6.37 -16.87 -6.21
N ILE A 88 -7.25 -17.52 -5.44
CA ILE A 88 -8.44 -18.18 -5.96
C ILE A 88 -9.34 -17.19 -6.69
N SER A 89 -9.56 -16.00 -6.10
CA SER A 89 -10.37 -14.94 -6.72
C SER A 89 -9.72 -14.43 -8.01
N TYR A 90 -8.41 -14.18 -7.99
CA TYR A 90 -7.64 -13.71 -9.14
C TYR A 90 -7.73 -14.66 -10.34
N ILE A 91 -7.49 -15.97 -10.15
CA ILE A 91 -7.52 -16.94 -11.24
C ILE A 91 -8.94 -17.16 -11.79
N ARG A 92 -9.98 -17.14 -10.93
CA ARG A 92 -11.37 -17.22 -11.36
C ARG A 92 -11.78 -16.03 -12.24
N GLY A 93 -11.34 -14.84 -11.90
CA GLY A 93 -11.65 -13.62 -12.64
C GLY A 93 -10.92 -13.51 -13.98
N LYS A 94 -9.76 -14.14 -14.13
CA LYS A 94 -8.90 -14.01 -15.33
C LYS A 94 -8.98 -15.19 -16.29
N GLY A 95 -9.51 -16.34 -15.87
CA GLY A 95 -9.48 -17.58 -16.68
C GLY A 95 -8.07 -18.08 -17.02
N PHE A 96 -7.08 -17.69 -16.23
CA PHE A 96 -5.66 -17.87 -16.50
C PHE A 96 -5.10 -18.94 -15.55
N ASP A 97 -4.55 -20.03 -16.08
CA ASP A 97 -3.91 -21.08 -15.28
C ASP A 97 -2.42 -20.76 -15.09
N CYS A 98 -2.12 -20.00 -14.03
CA CYS A 98 -0.75 -19.65 -13.64
C CYS A 98 -0.28 -20.43 -12.40
N LYS A 99 -0.72 -21.65 -12.20
CA LYS A 99 -0.47 -22.44 -10.99
C LYS A 99 1.00 -22.51 -10.56
N ASN A 100 1.93 -22.33 -11.49
CA ASN A 100 3.37 -22.50 -11.23
C ASN A 100 4.13 -21.19 -10.96
N ASP A 101 3.45 -20.03 -11.00
CA ASP A 101 4.14 -18.75 -10.97
C ASP A 101 3.90 -17.96 -9.67
N PHE A 102 2.93 -18.39 -8.83
CA PHE A 102 2.65 -17.77 -7.51
C PHE A 102 3.17 -18.62 -6.36
N THR A 103 3.68 -17.95 -5.35
CA THR A 103 3.84 -18.51 -4.00
C THR A 103 2.61 -18.14 -3.19
N VAL A 104 1.74 -19.12 -2.99
CA VAL A 104 0.47 -18.94 -2.26
C VAL A 104 0.72 -19.06 -0.76
N THR A 105 0.24 -18.08 0.01
CA THR A 105 0.42 -17.97 1.46
C THR A 105 -0.92 -18.00 2.20
N ASP A 106 -0.86 -18.15 3.52
CA ASP A 106 -1.96 -17.79 4.41
C ASP A 106 -2.15 -16.26 4.45
N THR A 107 -3.14 -15.76 5.19
CA THR A 107 -3.37 -14.32 5.38
C THR A 107 -2.51 -13.72 6.49
N ASP A 108 -1.93 -14.57 7.33
CA ASP A 108 -0.99 -14.21 8.39
C ASP A 108 0.29 -15.04 8.15
N PHE A 109 1.35 -14.37 7.73
CA PHE A 109 2.61 -15.02 7.41
C PHE A 109 3.81 -14.10 7.66
N CYS A 110 4.99 -14.70 7.78
CA CYS A 110 6.26 -13.98 7.73
C CYS A 110 7.22 -14.66 6.75
N ILE A 111 7.95 -13.87 5.98
CA ILE A 111 8.89 -14.36 4.95
C ILE A 111 10.11 -13.46 4.91
N ASP A 112 11.29 -14.08 4.87
CA ASP A 112 12.55 -13.40 4.65
C ASP A 112 12.89 -13.39 3.16
N VAL A 113 13.22 -12.22 2.63
CA VAL A 113 13.72 -12.02 1.27
C VAL A 113 15.00 -11.19 1.35
N GLY A 114 16.15 -11.85 1.19
CA GLY A 114 17.44 -11.20 1.37
C GLY A 114 17.57 -10.51 2.73
N ASP A 115 17.77 -9.20 2.73
CA ASP A 115 17.92 -8.40 3.95
C ASP A 115 16.57 -7.93 4.56
N LEU A 116 15.46 -8.24 3.92
CA LEU A 116 14.13 -7.79 4.35
C LEU A 116 13.34 -8.93 4.99
N HIS A 117 12.72 -8.63 6.12
CA HIS A 117 11.73 -9.47 6.79
C HIS A 117 10.33 -8.87 6.58
N ILE A 118 9.43 -9.63 5.98
CA ILE A 118 8.09 -9.21 5.61
C ILE A 118 7.07 -9.98 6.45
N GLU A 119 6.30 -9.27 7.27
CA GLU A 119 5.17 -9.78 8.04
C GLU A 119 3.87 -9.32 7.40
N ALA A 120 2.89 -10.20 7.24
CA ALA A 120 1.54 -9.88 6.78
C ALA A 120 0.52 -10.01 7.90
N MET A 121 -0.50 -9.17 7.89
CA MET A 121 -1.63 -9.22 8.80
C MET A 121 -2.93 -8.98 8.02
N PRO A 122 -3.99 -9.78 8.22
CA PRO A 122 -5.27 -9.57 7.56
C PRO A 122 -5.93 -8.26 7.99
N VAL A 123 -6.49 -7.54 7.02
CA VAL A 123 -7.29 -6.33 7.25
C VAL A 123 -8.66 -6.45 6.57
N ARG A 124 -9.62 -5.64 7.05
CA ARG A 124 -10.97 -5.65 6.49
C ARG A 124 -11.01 -4.83 5.21
N HIS A 125 -11.32 -5.49 4.11
CA HIS A 125 -11.60 -4.85 2.82
C HIS A 125 -12.61 -5.69 2.05
N ASP A 126 -13.26 -5.11 1.03
CA ASP A 126 -14.28 -5.78 0.22
C ASP A 126 -13.66 -6.63 -0.93
N SER A 127 -12.61 -7.36 -0.60
CA SER A 127 -11.89 -8.32 -1.44
C SER A 127 -12.00 -9.73 -0.86
N ALA A 128 -11.48 -10.74 -1.56
CA ALA A 128 -11.47 -12.12 -1.06
C ALA A 128 -10.61 -12.26 0.21
N ALA A 129 -9.49 -11.55 0.26
CA ALA A 129 -8.68 -11.31 1.45
C ALA A 129 -7.75 -10.12 1.18
N CYS A 130 -7.64 -9.20 2.12
CA CYS A 130 -6.67 -8.11 2.05
C CYS A 130 -5.70 -8.21 3.23
N VAL A 131 -4.43 -7.89 3.00
CA VAL A 131 -3.40 -7.88 4.04
C VAL A 131 -2.65 -6.56 4.07
N ALA A 132 -2.30 -6.11 5.27
CA ALA A 132 -1.29 -5.10 5.51
C ALA A 132 0.07 -5.78 5.66
N PHE A 133 1.15 -5.07 5.31
CA PHE A 133 2.51 -5.56 5.49
C PHE A 133 3.27 -4.71 6.50
N LYS A 134 4.08 -5.37 7.32
CA LYS A 134 5.16 -4.76 8.09
C LYS A 134 6.49 -5.29 7.57
N ILE A 135 7.40 -4.39 7.21
CA ILE A 135 8.69 -4.71 6.60
C ILE A 135 9.79 -4.15 7.48
N SER A 136 10.72 -5.03 7.85
CA SER A 136 11.90 -4.70 8.65
C SER A 136 13.19 -5.24 8.00
N GLY A 137 14.35 -4.91 8.55
CA GLY A 137 15.63 -5.30 7.98
C GLY A 137 16.24 -4.21 7.08
N GLY A 138 16.87 -3.20 7.66
CA GLY A 138 17.43 -2.03 6.95
C GLY A 138 16.42 -0.94 6.62
N VAL A 139 15.13 -1.25 6.61
CA VAL A 139 13.98 -0.34 6.63
C VAL A 139 13.07 -0.69 7.81
N SER A 140 12.17 0.23 8.16
CA SER A 140 11.08 -0.05 9.10
C SER A 140 9.83 0.60 8.55
N LEU A 141 8.94 -0.21 7.93
CA LEU A 141 7.78 0.25 7.19
C LEU A 141 6.54 -0.56 7.54
N GLY A 142 5.43 0.14 7.84
CA GLY A 142 4.08 -0.39 7.79
C GLY A 142 3.38 0.09 6.51
N ILE A 143 2.68 -0.78 5.78
CA ILE A 143 1.93 -0.41 4.59
C ILE A 143 0.54 -1.05 4.59
N CYS A 144 -0.49 -0.19 4.45
CA CYS A 144 -1.89 -0.57 4.30
C CYS A 144 -2.60 0.46 3.41
N THR A 145 -2.90 0.10 2.18
CA THR A 145 -3.47 1.01 1.16
C THR A 145 -4.96 0.86 0.96
N ASP A 146 -5.52 -0.27 1.34
CA ASP A 146 -6.93 -0.60 1.23
C ASP A 146 -7.37 -1.27 2.51
N ALA A 147 -8.06 -0.52 3.32
CA ALA A 147 -8.70 -1.01 4.53
C ALA A 147 -9.93 -0.16 4.80
N GLY A 148 -10.89 -0.73 5.46
CA GLY A 148 -11.96 0.05 6.06
C GLY A 148 -11.42 0.92 7.19
N LYS A 149 -12.13 1.00 8.30
CA LYS A 149 -11.64 1.76 9.46
C LYS A 149 -10.41 1.10 10.07
N PRO A 150 -9.33 1.88 10.35
CA PRO A 150 -8.17 1.36 11.06
C PRO A 150 -8.56 0.76 12.41
N THR A 151 -8.11 -0.47 12.67
CA THR A 151 -8.42 -1.20 13.90
C THR A 151 -7.32 -1.05 14.95
N GLU A 152 -7.58 -1.51 16.18
CA GLU A 152 -6.57 -1.53 17.23
C GLU A 152 -5.44 -2.52 16.88
N GLU A 153 -5.77 -3.64 16.25
CA GLU A 153 -4.78 -4.63 15.80
C GLU A 153 -3.84 -4.01 14.76
N LEU A 154 -4.35 -3.21 13.81
CA LEU A 154 -3.52 -2.51 12.82
C LEU A 154 -2.62 -1.46 13.49
N PHE A 155 -3.13 -0.75 14.52
CA PHE A 155 -2.32 0.17 15.31
C PHE A 155 -1.18 -0.57 16.03
N GLU A 156 -1.46 -1.66 16.73
CA GLU A 156 -0.46 -2.48 17.41
C GLU A 156 0.59 -3.02 16.44
N PHE A 157 0.18 -3.41 15.23
CA PHE A 157 1.06 -3.92 14.18
C PHE A 157 2.04 -2.86 13.68
N PHE A 158 1.60 -1.58 13.57
CA PHE A 158 2.41 -0.49 13.01
C PHE A 158 3.10 0.41 14.03
N LYS A 159 2.72 0.40 15.30
CA LYS A 159 3.20 1.36 16.32
C LYS A 159 4.72 1.45 16.49
N ASN A 160 5.45 0.41 16.09
CA ASN A 160 6.91 0.36 16.18
C ASN A 160 7.59 0.58 14.81
N CYS A 161 6.84 0.90 13.77
CA CYS A 161 7.41 1.28 12.48
C CYS A 161 7.94 2.71 12.52
N GLU A 162 9.04 2.97 11.82
CA GLU A 162 9.54 4.34 11.64
C GLU A 162 8.78 5.08 10.53
N ASN A 163 8.37 4.33 9.49
CA ASN A 163 7.68 4.83 8.32
C ASN A 163 6.35 4.11 8.16
N VAL A 164 5.30 4.82 7.75
CA VAL A 164 3.98 4.22 7.47
C VAL A 164 3.41 4.79 6.18
N ILE A 165 2.91 3.89 5.33
CA ILE A 165 2.05 4.22 4.19
C ILE A 165 0.65 3.76 4.56
N THR A 166 -0.30 4.68 4.62
CA THR A 166 -1.68 4.38 5.03
C THR A 166 -2.69 5.08 4.15
N GLU A 167 -3.87 4.50 4.02
CA GLU A 167 -4.93 5.04 3.21
C GLU A 167 -5.52 6.34 3.78
N ALA A 168 -5.81 7.31 2.89
CA ALA A 168 -6.65 8.47 3.13
C ALA A 168 -7.58 8.64 1.92
N ASN A 169 -8.58 7.76 1.79
CA ASN A 169 -9.31 7.60 0.54
C ASN A 169 -10.26 8.75 0.26
N TYR A 170 -11.14 9.09 1.20
CA TYR A 170 -12.21 10.03 0.92
C TYR A 170 -12.38 11.09 2.01
N ASP A 171 -12.81 12.28 1.56
CA ASP A 171 -13.41 13.32 2.40
C ASP A 171 -14.91 13.02 2.56
N GLU A 172 -15.41 13.04 3.79
CA GLU A 172 -16.81 12.67 4.09
C GLU A 172 -17.82 13.58 3.40
N ALA A 173 -17.55 14.89 3.36
CA ALA A 173 -18.47 15.84 2.73
C ALA A 173 -18.49 15.67 1.20
N MET A 174 -17.32 15.50 0.58
CA MET A 174 -17.24 15.22 -0.86
C MET A 174 -17.95 13.92 -1.23
N LEU A 175 -17.76 12.85 -0.46
CA LEU A 175 -18.42 11.57 -0.73
C LEU A 175 -19.94 11.69 -0.56
N ILE A 176 -20.41 12.31 0.52
CA ILE A 176 -21.86 12.47 0.78
C ILE A 176 -22.52 13.33 -0.31
N CYS A 177 -21.90 14.44 -0.70
CA CYS A 177 -22.43 15.37 -1.71
C CYS A 177 -22.13 14.93 -3.16
N GLY A 178 -21.19 13.99 -3.34
CA GLY A 178 -20.72 13.54 -4.65
C GLY A 178 -21.75 12.75 -5.47
N PRO A 179 -21.43 12.46 -6.74
CA PRO A 179 -22.39 11.88 -7.69
C PRO A 179 -22.62 10.38 -7.54
N TYR A 180 -21.92 9.71 -6.63
CA TYR A 180 -22.04 8.26 -6.44
C TYR A 180 -23.43 7.87 -5.94
N SER A 181 -23.89 6.66 -6.34
CA SER A 181 -25.12 6.11 -5.81
C SER A 181 -25.04 5.88 -4.29
N GLN A 182 -26.18 5.92 -3.61
CA GLN A 182 -26.22 5.69 -2.16
C GLN A 182 -25.63 4.33 -1.78
N VAL A 183 -25.88 3.29 -2.59
CA VAL A 183 -25.32 1.95 -2.37
C VAL A 183 -23.79 1.98 -2.40
N LEU A 184 -23.18 2.69 -3.36
CA LEU A 184 -21.73 2.83 -3.45
C LEU A 184 -21.16 3.66 -2.28
N LYS A 185 -21.85 4.75 -1.89
CA LYS A 185 -21.45 5.55 -0.73
C LYS A 185 -21.43 4.71 0.55
N TYR A 186 -22.48 3.93 0.82
CA TYR A 186 -22.53 3.04 1.97
C TYR A 186 -21.45 1.95 1.93
N ARG A 187 -21.15 1.41 0.75
CA ARG A 187 -20.03 0.47 0.58
C ARG A 187 -18.69 1.10 0.94
N ILE A 188 -18.42 2.31 0.43
CA ILE A 188 -17.16 3.03 0.70
C ILE A 188 -17.02 3.38 2.18
N MET A 189 -18.09 3.87 2.83
CA MET A 189 -18.10 4.24 4.26
C MET A 189 -18.14 3.06 5.22
N GLY A 190 -18.41 1.86 4.72
CA GLY A 190 -18.55 0.65 5.53
C GLY A 190 -17.23 0.19 6.17
N ASP A 191 -17.31 -0.66 7.18
CA ASP A 191 -16.15 -1.16 7.92
C ASP A 191 -15.16 -1.97 7.06
N SER A 192 -15.60 -2.43 5.88
CA SER A 192 -14.77 -3.11 4.87
C SER A 192 -14.61 -2.28 3.59
N GLY A 193 -14.97 -1.00 3.62
CA GLY A 193 -14.80 -0.08 2.49
C GLY A 193 -13.41 0.53 2.47
N HIS A 194 -13.36 1.86 2.63
CA HIS A 194 -12.12 2.63 2.62
C HIS A 194 -12.01 3.55 3.84
N THR A 195 -10.79 3.98 4.15
CA THR A 195 -10.49 4.88 5.27
C THR A 195 -10.83 6.33 4.91
N SER A 196 -11.65 7.01 5.71
CA SER A 196 -11.89 8.44 5.58
C SER A 196 -10.69 9.29 5.99
N ASN A 197 -10.65 10.56 5.55
CA ASN A 197 -9.63 11.50 6.01
C ASN A 197 -9.63 11.65 7.53
N THR A 198 -10.80 11.69 8.16
CA THR A 198 -10.94 11.84 9.62
C THR A 198 -10.41 10.60 10.37
N ASP A 199 -10.76 9.39 9.94
CA ASP A 199 -10.27 8.17 10.57
C ASP A 199 -8.75 7.98 10.34
N CYS A 200 -8.26 8.30 9.14
CA CYS A 200 -6.83 8.35 8.83
C CYS A 200 -6.10 9.34 9.75
N ALA A 201 -6.62 10.56 9.91
CA ALA A 201 -6.00 11.58 10.75
C ALA A 201 -5.84 11.13 12.22
N ARG A 202 -6.88 10.52 12.79
CA ARG A 202 -6.85 9.96 14.15
C ARG A 202 -5.82 8.83 14.26
N PHE A 203 -5.78 7.94 13.27
CA PHE A 203 -4.84 6.82 13.22
C PHE A 203 -3.40 7.30 13.12
N VAL A 204 -3.10 8.22 12.19
CA VAL A 204 -1.77 8.82 12.00
C VAL A 204 -1.31 9.56 13.25
N SER A 205 -2.19 10.32 13.89
CA SER A 205 -1.86 11.03 15.14
C SER A 205 -1.47 10.06 16.25
N ARG A 206 -2.18 8.95 16.41
CA ARG A 206 -1.83 7.90 17.39
C ARG A 206 -0.47 7.26 17.05
N LEU A 207 -0.23 6.94 15.79
CA LEU A 207 1.05 6.37 15.33
C LEU A 207 2.21 7.32 15.57
N ALA A 208 2.07 8.61 15.27
CA ALA A 208 3.10 9.61 15.53
C ALA A 208 3.47 9.66 17.03
N LYS A 209 2.48 9.60 17.92
CA LYS A 209 2.71 9.52 19.38
C LYS A 209 3.37 8.24 19.84
N SER A 210 3.29 7.16 19.06
CA SER A 210 3.96 5.88 19.35
C SER A 210 5.38 5.80 18.78
N GLY A 211 5.85 6.81 18.05
CA GLY A 211 7.22 6.89 17.54
C GLY A 211 7.36 6.77 16.02
N VAL A 212 6.26 6.66 15.28
CA VAL A 212 6.28 6.79 13.80
C VAL A 212 6.74 8.19 13.44
N LYS A 213 7.72 8.29 12.53
CA LYS A 213 8.33 9.56 12.14
C LYS A 213 7.87 10.07 10.78
N ARG A 214 7.55 9.16 9.86
CA ARG A 214 7.22 9.50 8.48
C ARG A 214 5.95 8.80 8.04
N VAL A 215 5.03 9.57 7.47
CA VAL A 215 3.77 9.06 6.95
C VAL A 215 3.56 9.52 5.51
N LEU A 216 3.18 8.57 4.64
CA LEU A 216 2.71 8.83 3.30
C LEU A 216 1.23 8.44 3.21
N LEU A 217 0.38 9.43 2.94
CA LEU A 217 -1.05 9.20 2.70
C LEU A 217 -1.22 8.63 1.30
N ALA A 218 -1.86 7.48 1.21
CA ALA A 218 -1.98 6.69 -0.02
C ALA A 218 -3.45 6.53 -0.43
N HIS A 219 -3.66 5.99 -1.62
CA HIS A 219 -4.97 5.60 -2.16
C HIS A 219 -6.04 6.72 -2.11
N VAL A 220 -5.60 7.97 -2.38
CA VAL A 220 -6.48 9.16 -2.37
C VAL A 220 -7.42 9.11 -3.57
N SER A 221 -8.74 9.09 -3.31
CA SER A 221 -9.77 9.04 -4.34
C SER A 221 -9.70 10.25 -5.28
N PRO A 222 -9.77 10.06 -6.60
CA PRO A 222 -9.84 11.17 -7.54
C PRO A 222 -11.18 11.92 -7.52
N GLU A 223 -12.27 11.23 -7.10
CA GLU A 223 -13.64 11.76 -7.18
C GLU A 223 -14.12 12.34 -5.84
N ASN A 224 -13.66 11.77 -4.74
CA ASN A 224 -14.19 12.11 -3.41
C ASN A 224 -13.11 12.62 -2.46
N ASN A 225 -11.95 13.04 -2.99
CA ASN A 225 -10.87 13.61 -2.17
C ASN A 225 -9.88 14.41 -3.02
N THR A 226 -9.06 15.19 -2.34
CA THR A 226 -7.85 15.78 -2.90
C THR A 226 -6.67 15.54 -1.95
N PRO A 227 -5.42 15.50 -2.47
CA PRO A 227 -4.23 15.43 -1.61
C PRO A 227 -4.21 16.53 -0.54
N ASP A 228 -4.62 17.74 -0.89
CA ASP A 228 -4.61 18.89 0.03
C ASP A 228 -5.62 18.72 1.16
N LEU A 229 -6.82 18.19 0.90
CA LEU A 229 -7.82 17.91 1.94
C LEU A 229 -7.34 16.82 2.88
N ALA A 230 -6.79 15.73 2.36
CA ALA A 230 -6.24 14.65 3.18
C ALA A 230 -5.10 15.16 4.10
N LEU A 231 -4.15 15.91 3.53
CA LEU A 231 -3.04 16.53 4.28
C LEU A 231 -3.52 17.53 5.31
N HIS A 232 -4.53 18.35 4.97
CA HIS A 232 -5.11 19.33 5.87
C HIS A 232 -5.73 18.67 7.10
N GLU A 233 -6.57 17.64 6.90
CA GLU A 233 -7.25 16.94 7.99
C GLU A 233 -6.23 16.27 8.95
N VAL A 234 -5.23 15.58 8.41
CA VAL A 234 -4.16 14.99 9.22
C VAL A 234 -3.38 16.08 9.99
N SER A 235 -3.03 17.19 9.33
CA SER A 235 -2.27 18.26 9.95
C SER A 235 -3.05 18.96 11.07
N MET A 236 -4.36 19.12 10.93
CA MET A 236 -5.23 19.69 11.97
C MET A 236 -5.32 18.76 13.18
N GLU A 237 -5.50 17.45 12.96
CA GLU A 237 -5.52 16.47 14.05
C GLU A 237 -4.17 16.37 14.77
N MET A 238 -3.07 16.41 14.03
CA MET A 238 -1.71 16.45 14.60
C MET A 238 -1.52 17.66 15.53
N ARG A 239 -1.94 18.85 15.10
CA ARG A 239 -1.90 20.07 15.95
C ARG A 239 -2.79 19.94 17.17
N ARG A 240 -4.02 19.43 17.02
CA ARG A 240 -4.99 19.24 18.10
C ARG A 240 -4.46 18.31 19.19
N THR A 241 -3.66 17.34 18.82
CA THR A 241 -3.16 16.30 19.71
C THR A 241 -1.70 16.49 20.15
N ASP A 242 -1.05 17.55 19.70
CA ASP A 242 0.38 17.82 19.91
C ASP A 242 1.27 16.63 19.45
N ALA A 243 0.93 16.04 18.31
CA ALA A 243 1.70 14.98 17.68
C ALA A 243 2.62 15.57 16.60
N HIS A 244 3.75 14.93 16.32
CA HIS A 244 4.73 15.41 15.36
C HIS A 244 5.18 14.30 14.41
N LEU A 245 5.45 14.68 13.16
CA LEU A 245 6.06 13.84 12.13
C LEU A 245 7.20 14.62 11.48
N ASP A 246 8.29 13.93 11.14
CA ASP A 246 9.41 14.48 10.37
C ASP A 246 9.05 14.61 8.88
N PHE A 247 8.11 13.79 8.42
CA PHE A 247 7.63 13.77 7.03
C PHE A 247 6.14 13.40 6.98
N LEU A 248 5.38 14.23 6.26
CA LEU A 248 3.99 13.97 5.91
C LEU A 248 3.77 14.41 4.47
N ALA A 249 3.32 13.51 3.60
CA ALA A 249 2.98 13.80 2.23
C ALA A 249 1.81 12.92 1.76
N ALA A 250 1.20 13.29 0.64
CA ALA A 250 0.24 12.43 -0.07
C ALA A 250 0.91 11.84 -1.32
N ALA A 251 0.73 10.55 -1.53
CA ALA A 251 1.27 9.84 -2.68
C ALA A 251 0.61 10.34 -3.98
N PRO A 252 1.39 10.72 -5.00
CA PRO A 252 0.84 11.08 -6.29
C PRO A 252 0.27 9.84 -7.00
N ARG A 253 -0.78 10.06 -7.80
CA ARG A 253 -1.45 8.97 -8.54
C ARG A 253 -0.60 8.44 -9.71
N GLU A 254 0.13 9.33 -10.36
CA GLU A 254 0.82 9.04 -11.62
C GLU A 254 2.32 9.41 -11.61
N ASP A 255 2.89 9.70 -10.47
CA ASP A 255 4.34 9.96 -10.32
C ASP A 255 4.89 9.26 -9.08
N CYS A 256 6.21 9.24 -8.97
CA CYS A 256 6.90 8.61 -7.87
C CYS A 256 7.16 9.61 -6.74
N ILE A 257 7.07 9.13 -5.50
CA ILE A 257 7.50 9.87 -4.32
C ILE A 257 8.33 8.98 -3.41
N SER A 258 9.50 9.49 -2.97
CA SER A 258 10.36 8.82 -1.99
C SER A 258 10.03 9.31 -0.58
N MET A 259 9.94 8.39 0.38
CA MET A 259 9.81 8.71 1.81
C MET A 259 11.18 8.90 2.49
N LEU A 260 12.22 8.31 1.91
CA LEU A 260 13.60 8.39 2.43
C LEU A 260 14.43 9.23 1.46
N SER A 261 15.08 10.25 1.97
CA SER A 261 15.98 11.16 1.23
C SER A 261 17.43 10.72 1.34
#